data_d687ad355c447da9516347132778154f
#
_entry.id   d687ad355c447da9516347132778154f
#
_cell.length_a   1.000
_cell.length_b   1.000
_cell.length_c   1.000
_cell.angle_alpha   90.00
_cell.angle_beta   90.00
_cell.angle_gamma   90.00
#
_symmetry.space_group_name_H-M   'P 1'
#
loop_
_entity.id
_entity.type
_entity.pdbx_description
1 polymer ?
#
loop_
_entity_poly.entity_id
_entity_poly.type
_entity_poly.pdbx_seq_one_letter_code
_entity_poly.pdbx_strand_id
1 'polypeptide(L)'
;MKVAYQKWFYLGILAMVWGSSFILMKKALVGVTPIQLGALRMLISAVFLFLIGFKSIKKIQKRHWKFVFLTAFLGTFFPVFLFAFAVKGIDSSIVSILNSLTPFNTLLFGAWFFGFRFKRGQLIGVFIGLIGTVILILNGAELHPNQNYTSAILIIIA
;
A
#
# COMPACT_ATOMS: atom_id res chain seq x y z
N MET A 1 -8.53 22.33 -19.09
CA MET A 1 -9.64 21.44 -18.67
C MET A 1 -9.31 19.95 -18.87
N LYS A 2 -8.80 19.48 -20.02
CA LYS A 2 -8.51 18.05 -20.29
C LYS A 2 -7.61 17.36 -19.22
N VAL A 3 -6.59 18.04 -18.71
CA VAL A 3 -5.65 17.47 -17.71
C VAL A 3 -6.31 17.21 -16.36
N ALA A 4 -7.32 18.00 -15.97
CA ALA A 4 -8.03 17.79 -14.70
C ALA A 4 -8.89 16.51 -14.75
N TYR A 5 -9.61 16.29 -15.84
CA TYR A 5 -10.43 15.09 -16.02
C TYR A 5 -9.58 13.81 -16.08
N GLN A 6 -8.42 13.84 -16.73
CA GLN A 6 -7.50 12.72 -16.79
C GLN A 6 -7.02 12.30 -15.39
N LYS A 7 -6.70 13.26 -14.52
CA LYS A 7 -6.27 12.96 -13.14
C LYS A 7 -7.34 12.21 -12.35
N TRP A 8 -8.59 12.67 -12.43
CA TRP A 8 -9.71 12.01 -11.74
C TRP A 8 -10.01 10.62 -12.31
N PHE A 9 -9.90 10.46 -13.63
CA PHE A 9 -10.07 9.16 -14.29
C PHE A 9 -9.01 8.15 -13.83
N TYR A 10 -7.72 8.53 -13.84
CA TYR A 10 -6.65 7.67 -13.34
C TYR A 10 -6.77 7.38 -11.85
N LEU A 11 -7.20 8.36 -11.06
CA LEU A 11 -7.45 8.15 -9.64
C LEU A 11 -8.56 7.14 -9.40
N GLY A 12 -9.65 7.19 -10.18
CA GLY A 12 -10.73 6.21 -10.11
C GLY A 12 -10.27 4.80 -10.45
N ILE A 13 -9.52 4.63 -11.53
CA ILE A 13 -8.94 3.33 -11.89
C ILE A 13 -8.02 2.81 -10.78
N LEU A 14 -7.14 3.67 -10.27
CA LEU A 14 -6.22 3.30 -9.21
C LEU A 14 -6.95 2.87 -7.94
N ALA A 15 -8.01 3.58 -7.56
CA ALA A 15 -8.85 3.24 -6.42
C ALA A 15 -9.52 1.87 -6.59
N MET A 16 -10.04 1.57 -7.78
CA MET A 16 -10.63 0.26 -8.07
C MET A 16 -9.59 -0.86 -8.01
N VAL A 17 -8.44 -0.69 -8.63
CA VAL A 17 -7.36 -1.69 -8.65
C VAL A 17 -6.82 -1.94 -7.25
N TRP A 18 -6.55 -0.89 -6.49
CA TRP A 18 -6.02 -1.04 -5.13
C TRP A 18 -7.07 -1.57 -4.16
N GLY A 19 -8.31 -1.06 -4.22
CA GLY A 19 -9.39 -1.49 -3.35
C GLY A 19 -9.75 -2.97 -3.56
N SER A 20 -9.79 -3.44 -4.80
CA SER A 20 -10.05 -4.86 -5.10
C SER A 20 -8.89 -5.79 -4.72
N SER A 21 -7.65 -5.29 -4.68
CA SER A 21 -6.47 -6.12 -4.45
C SER A 21 -6.50 -6.85 -3.10
N PHE A 22 -7.01 -6.24 -2.04
CA PHE A 22 -7.09 -6.86 -0.71
C PHE A 22 -8.09 -8.01 -0.67
N ILE A 23 -9.23 -7.86 -1.35
CA ILE A 23 -10.23 -8.94 -1.48
C ILE A 23 -9.65 -10.10 -2.26
N LEU A 24 -8.96 -9.81 -3.37
CA LEU A 24 -8.30 -10.84 -4.20
C LEU A 24 -7.21 -11.56 -3.42
N MET A 25 -6.41 -10.84 -2.61
CA MET A 25 -5.42 -11.45 -1.72
C MET A 25 -6.07 -12.40 -0.71
N LYS A 26 -7.17 -11.98 -0.07
CA LYS A 26 -7.89 -12.82 0.89
C LYS A 26 -8.39 -14.12 0.24
N LYS A 27 -8.95 -14.02 -0.97
CA LYS A 27 -9.41 -15.19 -1.74
C LYS A 27 -8.25 -16.11 -2.15
N ALA A 28 -7.13 -15.56 -2.61
CA ALA A 28 -5.97 -16.33 -3.00
C ALA A 28 -5.35 -17.11 -1.81
N LEU A 29 -5.38 -16.53 -0.61
CA LEU A 29 -4.86 -17.16 0.61
C LEU A 29 -5.64 -18.41 1.08
N VAL A 30 -6.74 -18.75 0.43
CA VAL A 30 -7.43 -20.03 0.63
C VAL A 30 -6.61 -21.19 0.03
N GLY A 31 -5.92 -20.95 -1.11
CA GLY A 31 -5.17 -21.99 -1.82
C GLY A 31 -3.65 -21.89 -1.70
N VAL A 32 -3.12 -20.76 -1.22
CA VAL A 32 -1.66 -20.54 -1.12
C VAL A 32 -1.26 -19.94 0.23
N THR A 33 -0.03 -20.15 0.62
CA THR A 33 0.53 -19.53 1.83
C THR A 33 0.85 -18.05 1.60
N PRO A 34 0.94 -17.20 2.66
CA PRO A 34 1.33 -15.81 2.53
C PRO A 34 2.67 -15.61 1.80
N ILE A 35 3.64 -16.49 2.04
CA ILE A 35 4.95 -16.47 1.38
C ILE A 35 4.79 -16.75 -0.11
N GLN A 36 4.04 -17.79 -0.48
CA GLN A 36 3.77 -18.12 -1.88
C GLN A 36 3.03 -16.98 -2.59
N LEU A 37 2.02 -16.40 -1.94
CA LEU A 37 1.28 -15.26 -2.50
C LEU A 37 2.19 -14.06 -2.73
N GLY A 38 3.02 -13.70 -1.74
CA GLY A 38 4.00 -12.61 -1.87
C GLY A 38 4.99 -12.88 -3.00
N ALA A 39 5.56 -14.08 -3.06
CA ALA A 39 6.50 -14.49 -4.10
C ALA A 39 5.87 -14.45 -5.50
N LEU A 40 4.67 -15.00 -5.69
CA LEU A 40 3.96 -14.97 -6.96
C LEU A 40 3.67 -13.54 -7.42
N ARG A 41 3.20 -12.67 -6.53
CA ARG A 41 2.95 -11.26 -6.84
C ARG A 41 4.23 -10.56 -7.30
N MET A 42 5.34 -10.78 -6.59
CA MET A 42 6.64 -10.21 -6.94
C MET A 42 7.15 -10.74 -8.28
N LEU A 43 7.10 -12.05 -8.52
CA LEU A 43 7.56 -12.67 -9.77
C LEU A 43 6.76 -12.19 -10.98
N ILE A 44 5.43 -12.24 -10.89
CA ILE A 44 4.57 -11.80 -12.00
C ILE A 44 4.83 -10.33 -12.31
N SER A 45 4.82 -9.47 -11.28
CA SER A 45 5.10 -8.03 -11.46
C SER A 45 6.50 -7.78 -12.03
N ALA A 46 7.50 -8.51 -11.54
CA ALA A 46 8.88 -8.38 -12.03
C ALA A 46 9.00 -8.76 -13.50
N VAL A 47 8.37 -9.86 -13.94
CA VAL A 47 8.37 -10.28 -15.35
C VAL A 47 7.76 -9.20 -16.24
N PHE A 48 6.54 -8.72 -15.89
CA PHE A 48 5.87 -7.68 -16.68
C PHE A 48 6.67 -6.37 -16.73
N LEU A 49 7.16 -5.91 -15.58
CA LEU A 49 7.95 -4.68 -15.51
C LEU A 49 9.29 -4.82 -16.24
N PHE A 50 9.91 -5.98 -16.18
CA PHE A 50 11.15 -6.25 -16.89
C PHE A 50 10.94 -6.22 -18.39
N LEU A 51 9.88 -6.85 -18.92
CA LEU A 51 9.55 -6.84 -20.35
C LEU A 51 9.32 -5.42 -20.88
N ILE A 52 8.64 -4.58 -20.11
CA ILE A 52 8.34 -3.19 -20.51
C ILE A 52 9.53 -2.25 -20.27
N GLY A 53 10.21 -2.42 -19.13
CA GLY A 53 11.21 -1.47 -18.61
C GLY A 53 12.66 -1.83 -18.91
N PHE A 54 12.96 -2.92 -19.59
CA PHE A 54 14.33 -3.43 -19.79
C PHE A 54 15.29 -2.37 -20.35
N LYS A 55 14.84 -1.59 -21.34
CA LYS A 55 15.65 -0.52 -21.93
C LYS A 55 15.94 0.62 -20.94
N SER A 56 15.06 0.84 -19.96
CA SER A 56 15.21 1.91 -18.96
C SER A 56 16.21 1.55 -17.87
N ILE A 57 16.41 0.25 -17.59
CA ILE A 57 17.38 -0.23 -16.60
C ILE A 57 18.79 0.21 -16.99
N LYS A 58 19.13 0.16 -18.29
CA LYS A 58 20.43 0.58 -18.81
C LYS A 58 20.72 2.08 -18.62
N LYS A 59 19.71 2.91 -18.38
CA LYS A 59 19.85 4.35 -18.15
C LYS A 59 20.17 4.68 -16.69
N ILE A 60 20.05 3.70 -15.77
CA ILE A 60 20.32 3.93 -14.36
C ILE A 60 21.81 3.99 -14.13
N GLN A 61 22.31 5.12 -13.65
CA GLN A 61 23.72 5.29 -13.30
C GLN A 61 24.10 4.37 -12.13
N LYS A 62 25.30 3.80 -12.15
CA LYS A 62 25.80 2.88 -11.12
C LYS A 62 25.69 3.46 -9.69
N ARG A 63 25.89 4.76 -9.54
CA ARG A 63 25.79 5.49 -8.26
C ARG A 63 24.40 5.39 -7.61
N HIS A 64 23.34 5.26 -8.41
CA HIS A 64 21.95 5.24 -7.90
C HIS A 64 21.46 3.85 -7.54
N TRP A 65 22.16 2.77 -7.90
CA TRP A 65 21.71 1.41 -7.66
C TRP A 65 21.45 1.08 -6.19
N LYS A 66 22.26 1.63 -5.27
CA LYS A 66 22.05 1.45 -3.83
C LYS A 66 20.72 2.03 -3.36
N PHE A 67 20.31 3.18 -3.90
CA PHE A 67 19.02 3.80 -3.57
C PHE A 67 17.87 3.05 -4.21
N VAL A 68 18.01 2.59 -5.46
CA VAL A 68 17.04 1.75 -6.14
C VAL A 68 16.82 0.45 -5.36
N PHE A 69 17.90 -0.21 -4.94
CA PHE A 69 17.80 -1.41 -4.12
C PHE A 69 17.10 -1.15 -2.78
N LEU A 70 17.50 -0.11 -2.06
CA LEU A 70 16.90 0.24 -0.76
C LEU A 70 15.41 0.55 -0.90
N THR A 71 15.05 1.34 -1.90
CA THR A 71 13.65 1.70 -2.18
C THR A 71 12.84 0.46 -2.59
N ALA A 72 13.37 -0.41 -3.43
CA ALA A 72 12.71 -1.64 -3.84
C ALA A 72 12.53 -2.60 -2.65
N PHE A 73 13.55 -2.73 -1.80
CA PHE A 73 13.49 -3.63 -0.64
C PHE A 73 12.52 -3.13 0.43
N LEU A 74 12.67 -1.88 0.88
CA LEU A 74 11.82 -1.31 1.93
C LEU A 74 10.43 -0.92 1.45
N GLY A 75 10.32 -0.37 0.24
CA GLY A 75 9.05 0.16 -0.27
C GLY A 75 8.21 -0.84 -1.05
N THR A 76 8.74 -2.03 -1.39
CA THR A 76 7.98 -3.00 -2.19
C THR A 76 8.16 -4.42 -1.68
N PHE A 77 9.39 -4.93 -1.62
CA PHE A 77 9.65 -6.33 -1.25
C PHE A 77 9.12 -6.64 0.16
N PHE A 78 9.57 -5.91 1.15
CA PHE A 78 9.19 -6.12 2.54
C PHE A 78 7.67 -5.93 2.78
N PRO A 79 7.04 -4.83 2.34
CA PRO A 79 5.60 -4.62 2.48
C PRO A 79 4.73 -5.70 1.84
N VAL A 80 5.09 -6.22 0.66
CA VAL A 80 4.29 -7.25 -0.02
C VAL A 80 4.06 -8.48 0.86
N PHE A 81 5.10 -8.93 1.57
CA PHE A 81 4.97 -10.06 2.50
C PHE A 81 4.20 -9.69 3.76
N LEU A 82 4.48 -8.51 4.34
CA LEU A 82 3.75 -8.04 5.53
C LEU A 82 2.24 -7.94 5.26
N PHE A 83 1.83 -7.40 4.13
CA PHE A 83 0.43 -7.36 3.72
C PHE A 83 -0.16 -8.76 3.54
N ALA A 84 0.57 -9.71 2.94
CA ALA A 84 0.08 -11.07 2.76
C ALA A 84 -0.16 -11.77 4.11
N PHE A 85 0.74 -11.60 5.08
CA PHE A 85 0.54 -12.11 6.44
C PHE A 85 -0.60 -11.41 7.17
N ALA A 86 -0.73 -10.10 7.05
CA ALA A 86 -1.79 -9.34 7.66
C ALA A 86 -3.18 -9.77 7.16
N VAL A 87 -3.36 -9.88 5.83
CA VAL A 87 -4.63 -10.30 5.20
C VAL A 87 -5.01 -11.72 5.58
N LYS A 88 -4.04 -12.59 5.94
CA LYS A 88 -4.35 -13.91 6.47
C LYS A 88 -5.01 -13.83 7.84
N GLY A 89 -4.54 -12.94 8.72
CA GLY A 89 -4.96 -12.84 10.12
C GLY A 89 -6.20 -11.99 10.37
N ILE A 90 -6.50 -11.02 9.50
CA ILE A 90 -7.62 -10.08 9.64
C ILE A 90 -8.40 -9.93 8.33
N ASP A 91 -9.58 -9.32 8.41
CA ASP A 91 -10.39 -9.07 7.22
C ASP A 91 -9.74 -8.06 6.27
N SER A 92 -9.93 -8.32 4.98
CA SER A 92 -9.39 -7.47 3.91
C SER A 92 -9.89 -6.03 3.98
N SER A 93 -11.09 -5.80 4.50
CA SER A 93 -11.65 -4.47 4.76
C SER A 93 -10.82 -3.71 5.80
N ILE A 94 -10.47 -4.34 6.92
CA ILE A 94 -9.64 -3.73 7.97
C ILE A 94 -8.23 -3.46 7.43
N VAL A 95 -7.66 -4.39 6.66
CA VAL A 95 -6.35 -4.18 6.01
C VAL A 95 -6.38 -2.96 5.09
N SER A 96 -7.42 -2.81 4.27
CA SER A 96 -7.55 -1.67 3.36
C SER A 96 -7.73 -0.35 4.10
N ILE A 97 -8.48 -0.36 5.20
CA ILE A 97 -8.68 0.81 6.07
C ILE A 97 -7.34 1.22 6.72
N LEU A 98 -6.60 0.27 7.28
CA LEU A 98 -5.29 0.55 7.87
C LEU A 98 -4.28 1.08 6.84
N ASN A 99 -4.30 0.52 5.62
CA ASN A 99 -3.47 1.03 4.53
C ASN A 99 -3.81 2.48 4.13
N SER A 100 -5.03 2.95 4.42
CA SER A 100 -5.40 4.36 4.18
C SER A 100 -4.65 5.35 5.09
N LEU A 101 -3.96 4.88 6.13
CA LEU A 101 -3.04 5.68 6.95
C LEU A 101 -1.74 6.05 6.21
N THR A 102 -1.41 5.39 5.10
CA THR A 102 -0.17 5.66 4.35
C THR A 102 0.01 7.13 3.96
N PRO A 103 -1.00 7.87 3.46
CA PRO A 103 -0.85 9.30 3.19
C PRO A 103 -0.54 10.11 4.44
N PHE A 104 -1.10 9.75 5.60
CA PHE A 104 -0.82 10.40 6.88
C PHE A 104 0.65 10.18 7.28
N ASN A 105 1.12 8.93 7.26
CA ASN A 105 2.51 8.58 7.54
C ASN A 105 3.46 9.31 6.58
N THR A 106 3.13 9.38 5.29
CA THR A 106 3.92 10.09 4.28
C THR A 106 4.05 11.58 4.60
N LEU A 107 2.95 12.22 5.03
CA LEU A 107 3.00 13.63 5.46
C LEU A 107 3.84 13.79 6.71
N LEU A 108 3.65 12.95 7.72
CA LEU A 108 4.35 13.03 8.99
C LEU A 108 5.86 12.87 8.81
N PHE A 109 6.28 11.79 8.16
CA PHE A 109 7.70 11.52 7.90
C PHE A 109 8.31 12.48 6.89
N GLY A 110 7.56 12.89 5.87
CA GLY A 110 7.98 13.88 4.88
C GLY A 110 8.27 15.26 5.52
N ALA A 111 7.42 15.67 6.47
CA ALA A 111 7.67 16.91 7.23
C ALA A 111 8.87 16.75 8.16
N TRP A 112 8.94 15.64 8.89
CA TRP A 112 9.93 15.44 9.95
C TRP A 112 11.34 15.22 9.40
N PHE A 113 11.51 14.29 8.44
CA PHE A 113 12.84 13.93 7.92
C PHE A 113 13.30 14.78 6.75
N PHE A 114 12.38 15.31 5.95
CA PHE A 114 12.71 16.02 4.70
C PHE A 114 12.32 17.50 4.73
N GLY A 115 11.67 17.97 5.81
CA GLY A 115 11.25 19.36 5.94
C GLY A 115 10.21 19.80 4.89
N PHE A 116 9.42 18.85 4.33
CA PHE A 116 8.40 19.18 3.35
C PHE A 116 7.32 20.07 3.94
N ARG A 117 6.96 21.12 3.19
CA ARG A 117 5.87 22.03 3.56
C ARG A 117 4.60 21.59 2.84
N PHE A 118 3.59 21.24 3.60
CA PHE A 118 2.30 20.80 3.05
C PHE A 118 1.29 21.95 3.06
N LYS A 119 0.42 21.96 2.04
CA LYS A 119 -0.68 22.94 1.97
C LYS A 119 -1.74 22.60 3.02
N ARG A 120 -2.39 23.62 3.59
CA ARG A 120 -3.45 23.46 4.60
C ARG A 120 -4.55 22.48 4.15
N GLY A 121 -4.96 22.53 2.88
CA GLY A 121 -5.95 21.61 2.33
C GLY A 121 -5.51 20.14 2.33
N GLN A 122 -4.22 19.85 2.14
CA GLN A 122 -3.68 18.49 2.24
C GLN A 122 -3.75 17.96 3.68
N LEU A 123 -3.37 18.79 4.65
CA LEU A 123 -3.47 18.44 6.07
C LEU A 123 -4.91 18.16 6.48
N ILE A 124 -5.84 19.05 6.12
CA ILE A 124 -7.27 18.89 6.43
C ILE A 124 -7.80 17.59 5.82
N GLY A 125 -7.50 17.31 4.55
CA GLY A 125 -7.93 16.09 3.87
C GLY A 125 -7.42 14.82 4.55
N VAL A 126 -6.15 14.82 4.97
CA VAL A 126 -5.56 13.67 5.68
C VAL A 126 -6.18 13.48 7.07
N PHE A 127 -6.44 14.57 7.82
CA PHE A 127 -7.12 14.47 9.11
C PHE A 127 -8.56 13.95 8.98
N ILE A 128 -9.32 14.42 8.00
CA ILE A 128 -10.67 13.90 7.73
C ILE A 128 -10.60 12.40 7.37
N GLY A 129 -9.66 12.01 6.52
CA GLY A 129 -9.42 10.61 6.18
C GLY A 129 -9.06 9.75 7.39
N LEU A 130 -8.20 10.27 8.29
CA LEU A 130 -7.84 9.59 9.53
C LEU A 130 -9.05 9.37 10.45
N ILE A 131 -9.88 10.39 10.64
CA ILE A 131 -11.12 10.27 11.44
C ILE A 131 -12.04 9.21 10.82
N GLY A 132 -12.26 9.25 9.51
CA GLY A 132 -13.04 8.23 8.82
C GLY A 132 -12.49 6.82 9.01
N THR A 133 -11.16 6.65 8.93
CA THR A 133 -10.46 5.40 9.18
C THR A 133 -10.72 4.88 10.60
N VAL A 134 -10.59 5.75 11.61
CA VAL A 134 -10.82 5.38 13.02
C VAL A 134 -12.27 4.91 13.23
N ILE A 135 -13.25 5.65 12.70
CA ILE A 135 -14.67 5.28 12.79
C ILE A 135 -14.92 3.89 12.15
N LEU A 136 -14.34 3.64 10.98
CA LEU A 136 -14.49 2.35 10.29
C LEU A 136 -13.82 1.20 11.06
N ILE A 137 -12.66 1.43 11.68
CA ILE A 137 -11.99 0.41 12.51
C ILE A 137 -12.82 0.07 13.74
N LEU A 138 -13.35 1.08 14.43
CA LEU A 138 -14.18 0.86 15.61
C LEU A 138 -15.44 0.05 15.28
N ASN A 139 -16.17 0.44 14.25
CA ASN A 139 -17.33 -0.34 13.79
C ASN A 139 -16.94 -1.74 13.30
N GLY A 140 -15.81 -1.88 12.60
CA GLY A 140 -15.33 -3.18 12.15
C GLY A 140 -14.92 -4.10 13.29
N ALA A 141 -14.33 -3.57 14.36
CA ALA A 141 -13.96 -4.33 15.55
C ALA A 141 -15.19 -4.89 16.30
N GLU A 142 -16.27 -4.13 16.35
CA GLU A 142 -17.53 -4.58 16.96
C GLU A 142 -18.18 -5.72 16.14
N LEU A 143 -18.12 -5.65 14.80
CA LEU A 143 -18.70 -6.64 13.91
C LEU A 143 -17.88 -7.95 13.84
N HIS A 144 -16.59 -7.90 14.12
CA HIS A 144 -15.66 -9.03 13.97
C HIS A 144 -14.74 -9.20 15.19
N PRO A 145 -15.28 -9.54 16.38
CA PRO A 145 -14.48 -9.58 17.62
C PRO A 145 -13.41 -10.68 17.66
N ASN A 146 -13.51 -11.70 16.82
CA ASN A 146 -12.61 -12.87 16.83
C ASN A 146 -11.38 -12.73 15.91
N GLN A 147 -11.05 -11.53 15.46
CA GLN A 147 -9.91 -11.31 14.57
C GLN A 147 -8.60 -11.09 15.33
N ASN A 148 -7.52 -11.55 14.73
CA ASN A 148 -6.19 -11.35 15.28
C ASN A 148 -5.65 -9.95 14.96
N TYR A 149 -6.05 -8.96 15.76
CA TYR A 149 -5.63 -7.56 15.58
C TYR A 149 -4.11 -7.34 15.69
N THR A 150 -3.34 -8.30 16.22
CA THR A 150 -1.87 -8.21 16.18
C THR A 150 -1.35 -8.18 14.75
N SER A 151 -2.07 -8.79 13.81
CA SER A 151 -1.76 -8.72 12.38
C SER A 151 -1.91 -7.30 11.80
N ALA A 152 -2.64 -6.41 12.46
CA ALA A 152 -2.77 -5.00 12.06
C ALA A 152 -1.42 -4.25 12.20
N ILE A 153 -0.59 -4.64 13.15
CA ILE A 153 0.75 -4.07 13.35
C ILE A 153 1.61 -4.26 12.09
N LEU A 154 1.46 -5.39 11.40
CA LEU A 154 2.20 -5.67 10.16
C LEU A 154 1.93 -4.64 9.06
N ILE A 155 0.71 -4.08 9.03
CA ILE A 155 0.32 -3.07 8.05
C ILE A 155 0.88 -1.70 8.41
N ILE A 156 0.95 -1.39 9.71
CA ILE A 156 1.52 -0.13 10.20
C ILE A 156 3.03 -0.07 9.92
N ILE A 157 3.70 -1.24 9.96
CA ILE A 157 5.13 -1.37 9.66
C ILE A 157 5.40 -1.40 8.15
N ALA A 158 4.43 -1.87 7.32
CA ALA A 158 4.56 -1.99 5.87
C ALA A 158 4.48 -0.65 5.16
#